data_3bc404d41034da3543f92a5d52ba0993
#
_entry.id   3bc404d41034da3543f92a5d52ba0993
#
_cell.length_a   1.000
_cell.length_b   1.000
_cell.length_c   1.000
_cell.angle_alpha   90.00
_cell.angle_beta   90.00
_cell.angle_gamma   90.00
#
_symmetry.space_group_name_H-M   'P 1'
#
loop_
_entity.id
_entity.type
_entity.pdbx_description
1 polymer ?
#
loop_
_entity_poly.entity_id
_entity_poly.type
_entity_poly.pdbx_seq_one_letter_code
_entity_poly.pdbx_strand_id
1 'polypeptide(L)'
;MEKKKINPEHINKLIDIANNSPYFALLGMKITETGAGYAKVEMDVDNRHMNPFGTVHGGANASLIDTVTYWAAYCDMDEDAGFTTLDVSVTNLAMAKEGKLTAVATAIKQGRSICLCEAVVKDQNDRIIAHGTSKLLVLKGRQTVADALKVAGYDSLPEKYLSQV
;
A
#
# COMPACT_ATOMS: atom_id res chain seq x y z
N MET A 1 -8.30 18.34 18.20
CA MET A 1 -6.86 18.17 17.95
C MET A 1 -6.62 18.55 16.51
N GLU A 2 -5.79 19.56 16.24
CA GLU A 2 -5.37 19.88 14.87
C GLU A 2 -4.64 18.69 14.26
N LYS A 3 -5.02 18.32 13.02
CA LYS A 3 -4.33 17.26 12.30
C LYS A 3 -2.92 17.76 11.95
N LYS A 4 -1.89 17.09 12.44
CA LYS A 4 -0.52 17.36 12.04
C LYS A 4 -0.38 17.25 10.54
N LYS A 5 0.29 18.20 9.89
CA LYS A 5 0.50 18.19 8.44
C LYS A 5 1.64 17.22 8.11
N ILE A 6 1.36 16.24 7.26
CA ILE A 6 2.36 15.28 6.77
C ILE A 6 3.43 16.01 5.97
N ASN A 7 4.70 15.63 6.19
CA ASN A 7 5.85 16.15 5.46
C ASN A 7 5.97 15.43 4.09
N PRO A 8 5.85 16.16 2.96
CA PRO A 8 5.97 15.54 1.63
C PRO A 8 7.34 14.88 1.39
N GLU A 9 8.44 15.45 1.94
CA GLU A 9 9.78 14.86 1.78
C GLU A 9 9.89 13.50 2.45
N HIS A 10 9.28 13.34 3.64
CA HIS A 10 9.20 12.04 4.32
C HIS A 10 8.49 11.02 3.44
N ILE A 11 7.32 11.37 2.90
CA ILE A 11 6.52 10.48 2.08
C ILE A 11 7.26 10.09 0.79
N ASN A 12 7.84 11.06 0.08
CA ASN A 12 8.56 10.78 -1.16
C ASN A 12 9.74 9.84 -0.92
N LYS A 13 10.53 10.08 0.12
CA LYS A 13 11.67 9.22 0.45
C LYS A 13 11.24 7.82 0.86
N LEU A 14 10.18 7.72 1.64
CA LEU A 14 9.63 6.43 2.08
C LEU A 14 9.07 5.62 0.91
N ILE A 15 8.37 6.25 -0.03
CA ILE A 15 7.88 5.65 -1.27
C ILE A 15 9.05 5.11 -2.09
N ASP A 16 10.13 5.88 -2.25
CA ASP A 16 11.32 5.44 -2.97
C ASP A 16 11.92 4.16 -2.36
N ILE A 17 12.04 4.12 -1.03
CA ILE A 17 12.57 2.96 -0.31
C ILE A 17 11.65 1.74 -0.49
N ALA A 18 10.34 1.93 -0.32
CA ALA A 18 9.36 0.85 -0.43
C ALA A 18 9.30 0.28 -1.85
N ASN A 19 9.32 1.14 -2.87
CA ASN A 19 9.28 0.73 -4.27
C ASN A 19 10.53 -0.05 -4.72
N ASN A 20 11.65 0.10 -4.01
CA ASN A 20 12.87 -0.68 -4.24
C ASN A 20 12.94 -1.96 -3.41
N SER A 21 11.93 -2.28 -2.62
CA SER A 21 11.90 -3.52 -1.85
C SER A 21 11.76 -4.76 -2.74
N PRO A 22 12.30 -5.94 -2.31
CA PRO A 22 12.36 -7.13 -3.18
C PRO A 22 11.01 -7.58 -3.73
N TYR A 23 9.95 -7.55 -2.92
CA TYR A 23 8.62 -8.00 -3.34
C TYR A 23 7.97 -7.04 -4.34
N PHE A 24 8.14 -5.72 -4.14
CA PHE A 24 7.68 -4.72 -5.10
C PHE A 24 8.40 -4.85 -6.44
N ALA A 25 9.73 -5.03 -6.41
CA ALA A 25 10.53 -5.26 -7.61
C ALA A 25 10.12 -6.55 -8.32
N LEU A 26 9.86 -7.65 -7.58
CA LEU A 26 9.41 -8.92 -8.14
C LEU A 26 8.10 -8.77 -8.92
N LEU A 27 7.12 -8.06 -8.38
CA LEU A 27 5.82 -7.86 -9.02
C LEU A 27 5.74 -6.61 -9.90
N GLY A 28 6.77 -5.75 -9.89
CA GLY A 28 6.73 -4.48 -10.61
C GLY A 28 5.68 -3.51 -10.09
N MET A 29 5.29 -3.65 -8.81
CA MET A 29 4.36 -2.74 -8.15
C MET A 29 5.06 -1.44 -7.77
N LYS A 30 4.32 -0.33 -7.83
CA LYS A 30 4.80 0.99 -7.40
C LYS A 30 3.71 1.74 -6.64
N ILE A 31 4.03 2.17 -5.43
CA ILE A 31 3.24 3.19 -4.75
C ILE A 31 3.47 4.49 -5.51
N THR A 32 2.41 5.10 -6.00
CA THR A 32 2.45 6.39 -6.71
C THR A 32 1.94 7.53 -5.85
N GLU A 33 1.04 7.23 -4.91
CA GLU A 33 0.48 8.22 -4.00
C GLU A 33 0.17 7.60 -2.64
N THR A 34 0.37 8.36 -1.57
CA THR A 34 -0.17 8.04 -0.24
C THR A 34 -0.45 9.33 0.53
N GLY A 35 -1.47 9.30 1.37
CA GLY A 35 -1.94 10.41 2.18
C GLY A 35 -2.82 9.92 3.33
N ALA A 36 -3.40 10.85 4.07
CA ALA A 36 -4.27 10.51 5.20
C ALA A 36 -5.49 9.71 4.72
N GLY A 37 -5.57 8.44 5.13
CA GLY A 37 -6.64 7.52 4.76
C GLY A 37 -6.70 7.12 3.28
N TYR A 38 -5.63 7.32 2.51
CA TYR A 38 -5.62 7.12 1.06
C TYR A 38 -4.28 6.60 0.56
N ALA A 39 -4.30 5.71 -0.43
CA ALA A 39 -3.13 5.36 -1.21
C ALA A 39 -3.50 4.89 -2.63
N LYS A 40 -2.48 4.92 -3.51
CA LYS A 40 -2.55 4.43 -4.87
C LYS A 40 -1.29 3.62 -5.19
N VAL A 41 -1.50 2.45 -5.79
CA VAL A 41 -0.45 1.54 -6.24
C VAL A 41 -0.72 1.16 -7.68
N GLU A 42 0.30 1.15 -8.51
CA GLU A 42 0.22 0.76 -9.92
C GLU A 42 1.09 -0.46 -10.19
N MET A 43 0.71 -1.25 -11.18
CA MET A 43 1.45 -2.41 -11.67
C MET A 43 1.26 -2.54 -13.19
N ASP A 44 2.36 -2.53 -13.94
CA ASP A 44 2.33 -2.86 -15.36
C ASP A 44 2.27 -4.38 -15.52
N VAL A 45 1.24 -4.86 -16.22
CA VAL A 45 0.99 -6.29 -16.39
C VAL A 45 1.98 -6.91 -17.39
N ASP A 46 2.63 -7.99 -16.98
CA ASP A 46 3.51 -8.79 -17.82
C ASP A 46 3.36 -10.30 -17.52
N ASN A 47 4.19 -11.14 -18.17
CA ASN A 47 4.09 -12.60 -18.07
C ASN A 47 4.21 -13.17 -16.64
N ARG A 48 4.93 -12.50 -15.74
CA ARG A 48 5.09 -12.97 -14.36
C ARG A 48 3.80 -12.86 -13.53
N HIS A 49 2.81 -12.11 -14.01
CA HIS A 49 1.51 -11.96 -13.35
C HIS A 49 0.44 -12.93 -13.89
N MET A 50 0.76 -13.69 -14.95
CA MET A 50 -0.24 -14.51 -15.65
C MET A 50 -0.52 -15.84 -14.95
N ASN A 51 -1.77 -16.26 -15.02
CA ASN A 51 -2.19 -17.62 -14.71
C ASN A 51 -2.06 -18.50 -15.98
N PRO A 52 -2.25 -19.85 -15.88
CA PRO A 52 -2.15 -20.74 -17.03
C PRO A 52 -3.15 -20.46 -18.17
N PHE A 53 -4.17 -19.65 -17.93
CA PHE A 53 -5.19 -19.28 -18.94
C PHE A 53 -4.89 -17.97 -19.66
N GLY A 54 -3.71 -17.36 -19.41
CA GLY A 54 -3.29 -16.10 -20.06
C GLY A 54 -4.05 -14.87 -19.57
N THR A 55 -4.48 -14.87 -18.31
CA THR A 55 -5.06 -13.71 -17.62
C THR A 55 -4.31 -13.45 -16.33
N VAL A 56 -4.41 -12.22 -15.80
CA VAL A 56 -3.79 -11.87 -14.52
C VAL A 56 -4.27 -12.82 -13.42
N HIS A 57 -3.32 -13.39 -12.70
CA HIS A 57 -3.60 -14.28 -11.58
C HIS A 57 -4.25 -13.50 -10.42
N GLY A 58 -5.26 -14.08 -9.78
CA GLY A 58 -5.94 -13.46 -8.63
C GLY A 58 -5.00 -13.10 -7.47
N GLY A 59 -3.88 -13.82 -7.33
CA GLY A 59 -2.82 -13.50 -6.36
C GLY A 59 -2.14 -12.16 -6.64
N ALA A 60 -2.01 -11.73 -7.89
CA ALA A 60 -1.49 -10.41 -8.22
C ALA A 60 -2.46 -9.29 -7.77
N ASN A 61 -3.77 -9.49 -7.96
CA ASN A 61 -4.78 -8.58 -7.43
C ASN A 61 -4.78 -8.55 -5.90
N ALA A 62 -4.60 -9.71 -5.25
CA ALA A 62 -4.48 -9.79 -3.79
C ALA A 62 -3.26 -9.00 -3.28
N SER A 63 -2.12 -9.11 -3.95
CA SER A 63 -0.91 -8.36 -3.61
C SER A 63 -1.10 -6.85 -3.78
N LEU A 64 -1.79 -6.41 -4.83
CA LEU A 64 -2.13 -5.00 -5.02
C LEU A 64 -3.04 -4.48 -3.91
N ILE A 65 -4.09 -5.26 -3.55
CA ILE A 65 -5.05 -4.88 -2.49
C ILE A 65 -4.37 -4.82 -1.13
N ASP A 66 -3.60 -5.86 -0.75
CA ASP A 66 -2.85 -5.87 0.51
C ASP A 66 -1.91 -4.67 0.62
N THR A 67 -1.12 -4.45 -0.43
CA THR A 67 -0.17 -3.34 -0.48
C THR A 67 -0.86 -1.99 -0.36
N VAL A 68 -1.85 -1.71 -1.19
CA VAL A 68 -2.47 -0.37 -1.22
C VAL A 68 -3.25 -0.06 0.05
N THR A 69 -3.85 -1.06 0.70
CA THR A 69 -4.57 -0.88 1.97
C THR A 69 -3.63 -0.60 3.13
N TYR A 70 -2.43 -1.24 3.16
CA TYR A 70 -1.38 -0.92 4.11
C TYR A 70 -0.98 0.57 4.01
N TRP A 71 -0.71 1.05 2.80
CA TRP A 71 -0.28 2.42 2.58
C TRP A 71 -1.38 3.46 2.80
N ALA A 72 -2.66 3.10 2.59
CA ALA A 72 -3.78 3.96 2.94
C ALA A 72 -3.91 4.21 4.45
N ALA A 73 -3.49 3.24 5.28
CA ALA A 73 -3.49 3.41 6.74
C ALA A 73 -2.25 4.15 7.27
N TYR A 74 -1.14 4.17 6.51
CA TYR A 74 0.18 4.59 7.00
C TYR A 74 0.23 6.03 7.53
N CYS A 75 -0.34 6.98 6.83
CA CYS A 75 -0.20 8.41 7.18
C CYS A 75 -0.85 8.77 8.51
N ASP A 76 -1.91 8.07 8.90
CA ASP A 76 -2.63 8.30 10.15
C ASP A 76 -2.09 7.46 11.33
N MET A 77 -1.03 6.65 11.10
CA MET A 77 -0.40 5.83 12.12
C MET A 77 0.59 6.63 12.97
N ASP A 78 0.71 6.27 14.26
CA ASP A 78 1.75 6.81 15.15
C ASP A 78 3.15 6.42 14.64
N GLU A 79 4.16 7.27 14.88
CA GLU A 79 5.53 7.04 14.38
C GLU A 79 6.21 5.81 14.98
N ASP A 80 5.84 5.44 16.21
CA ASP A 80 6.37 4.29 16.94
C ASP A 80 5.61 2.99 16.67
N ALA A 81 4.68 3.00 15.71
CA ALA A 81 3.87 1.84 15.36
C ALA A 81 4.15 1.36 13.94
N GLY A 82 3.88 0.08 13.72
CA GLY A 82 3.81 -0.56 12.41
C GLY A 82 2.50 -1.31 12.26
N PHE A 83 2.33 -1.94 11.12
CA PHE A 83 1.19 -2.80 10.85
C PHE A 83 1.62 -4.22 10.49
N THR A 84 0.77 -5.18 10.81
CA THR A 84 0.77 -6.48 10.13
C THR A 84 -0.64 -6.78 9.63
N THR A 85 -0.73 -7.33 8.42
CA THR A 85 -2.00 -7.73 7.84
C THR A 85 -2.57 -8.94 8.58
N LEU A 86 -3.81 -8.84 9.05
CA LEU A 86 -4.54 -9.95 9.66
C LEU A 86 -5.29 -10.77 8.62
N ASP A 87 -5.97 -10.10 7.71
CA ASP A 87 -6.67 -10.73 6.59
C ASP A 87 -6.76 -9.79 5.39
N VAL A 88 -6.84 -10.39 4.22
CA VAL A 88 -7.17 -9.74 2.95
C VAL A 88 -8.31 -10.52 2.31
N SER A 89 -9.43 -9.84 2.07
CA SER A 89 -10.53 -10.40 1.31
C SER A 89 -10.49 -9.83 -0.11
N VAL A 90 -10.55 -10.69 -1.11
CA VAL A 90 -10.47 -10.30 -2.52
C VAL A 90 -11.62 -10.90 -3.31
N THR A 91 -12.32 -10.07 -4.05
CA THR A 91 -13.31 -10.47 -5.04
C THR A 91 -12.78 -10.09 -6.42
N ASN A 92 -12.42 -11.08 -7.23
CA ASN A 92 -12.03 -10.87 -8.63
C ASN A 92 -13.31 -10.76 -9.47
N LEU A 93 -13.50 -9.63 -10.13
CA LEU A 93 -14.75 -9.26 -10.82
C LEU A 93 -14.61 -9.33 -12.34
N ALA A 94 -13.39 -9.14 -12.88
CA ALA A 94 -13.11 -9.21 -14.30
C ALA A 94 -11.69 -9.70 -14.58
N MET A 95 -11.47 -10.24 -15.78
CA MET A 95 -10.16 -10.68 -16.24
C MET A 95 -9.41 -9.51 -16.89
N ALA A 96 -8.16 -9.30 -16.49
CA ALA A 96 -7.20 -8.46 -17.19
C ALA A 96 -6.16 -9.35 -17.91
N LYS A 97 -5.60 -8.89 -19.05
CA LYS A 97 -4.60 -9.63 -19.80
C LYS A 97 -3.33 -8.83 -20.06
N GLU A 98 -3.44 -7.51 -20.06
CA GLU A 98 -2.34 -6.60 -20.41
C GLU A 98 -2.61 -5.20 -19.86
N GLY A 99 -1.65 -4.31 -20.02
CA GLY A 99 -1.76 -2.90 -19.67
C GLY A 99 -1.43 -2.65 -18.21
N LYS A 100 -1.96 -1.60 -17.65
CA LYS A 100 -1.70 -1.17 -16.29
C LYS A 100 -2.89 -1.49 -15.38
N LEU A 101 -2.62 -2.06 -14.22
CA LEU A 101 -3.57 -2.14 -13.11
C LEU A 101 -3.27 -1.03 -12.11
N THR A 102 -4.32 -0.35 -11.68
CA THR A 102 -4.27 0.71 -10.66
C THR A 102 -5.15 0.31 -9.50
N ALA A 103 -4.55 0.14 -8.34
CA ALA A 103 -5.23 -0.09 -7.07
C ALA A 103 -5.33 1.22 -6.30
N VAL A 104 -6.54 1.55 -5.84
CA VAL A 104 -6.81 2.71 -4.97
C VAL A 104 -7.47 2.22 -3.71
N ALA A 105 -6.97 2.65 -2.55
CA ALA A 105 -7.53 2.30 -1.25
C ALA A 105 -7.92 3.51 -0.44
N THR A 106 -8.95 3.30 0.40
CA THR A 106 -9.38 4.24 1.43
C THR A 106 -9.50 3.54 2.78
N ALA A 107 -9.14 4.27 3.83
CA ALA A 107 -9.32 3.78 5.19
C ALA A 107 -10.78 3.98 5.63
N ILE A 108 -11.48 2.87 5.89
CA ILE A 108 -12.85 2.87 6.44
C ILE A 108 -12.81 3.21 7.93
N LYS A 109 -11.82 2.65 8.64
CA LYS A 109 -11.64 2.85 10.07
C LYS A 109 -10.17 2.82 10.45
N GLN A 110 -9.72 3.87 11.12
CA GLN A 110 -8.41 3.96 11.79
C GLN A 110 -8.61 3.75 13.29
N GLY A 111 -8.32 2.54 13.76
CA GLY A 111 -8.46 2.19 15.18
C GLY A 111 -7.10 2.11 15.89
N ARG A 112 -7.11 2.16 17.23
CA ARG A 112 -5.89 2.01 18.04
C ARG A 112 -5.25 0.62 17.97
N SER A 113 -6.03 -0.39 17.64
CA SER A 113 -5.58 -1.79 17.57
C SER A 113 -5.76 -2.38 16.20
N ILE A 114 -6.81 -1.99 15.47
CA ILE A 114 -7.15 -2.53 14.15
C ILE A 114 -7.55 -1.38 13.24
N CYS A 115 -6.97 -1.36 12.03
CA CYS A 115 -7.41 -0.53 10.92
C CYS A 115 -8.15 -1.41 9.90
N LEU A 116 -9.21 -0.87 9.30
CA LEU A 116 -9.96 -1.49 8.21
C LEU A 116 -9.87 -0.57 7.01
N CYS A 117 -9.39 -1.10 5.90
CA CYS A 117 -9.31 -0.41 4.62
C CYS A 117 -10.03 -1.19 3.53
N GLU A 118 -10.50 -0.50 2.51
CA GLU A 118 -11.02 -1.09 1.28
C GLU A 118 -10.23 -0.61 0.08
N ALA A 119 -10.20 -1.42 -0.98
CA ALA A 119 -9.51 -1.10 -2.21
C ALA A 119 -10.27 -1.58 -3.45
N VAL A 120 -10.12 -0.82 -4.53
CA VAL A 120 -10.59 -1.17 -5.86
C VAL A 120 -9.40 -1.23 -6.80
N VAL A 121 -9.29 -2.30 -7.59
CA VAL A 121 -8.31 -2.45 -8.66
C VAL A 121 -9.02 -2.23 -10.00
N LYS A 122 -8.47 -1.34 -10.83
CA LYS A 122 -8.99 -1.00 -12.15
C LYS A 122 -7.92 -1.22 -13.22
N ASP A 123 -8.35 -1.50 -14.45
CA ASP A 123 -7.47 -1.50 -15.63
C ASP A 123 -7.33 -0.09 -16.25
N GLN A 124 -6.54 0.02 -17.31
CA GLN A 124 -6.31 1.30 -18.02
C GLN A 124 -7.57 1.89 -18.69
N ASN A 125 -8.66 1.12 -18.77
CA ASN A 125 -9.95 1.57 -19.30
C ASN A 125 -10.96 1.91 -18.18
N ASP A 126 -10.47 2.06 -16.94
CA ASP A 126 -11.26 2.34 -15.73
C ASP A 126 -12.28 1.23 -15.36
N ARG A 127 -12.14 0.04 -15.95
CA ARG A 127 -12.96 -1.12 -15.64
C ARG A 127 -12.51 -1.75 -14.33
N ILE A 128 -13.44 -2.03 -13.42
CA ILE A 128 -13.14 -2.69 -12.15
C ILE A 128 -12.74 -4.14 -12.41
N ILE A 129 -11.53 -4.50 -11.97
CA ILE A 129 -10.93 -5.85 -12.08
C ILE A 129 -11.11 -6.62 -10.78
N ALA A 130 -10.88 -5.97 -9.65
CA ALA A 130 -11.07 -6.57 -8.33
C ALA A 130 -11.49 -5.52 -7.30
N HIS A 131 -12.14 -6.00 -6.25
CA HIS A 131 -12.43 -5.24 -5.03
C HIS A 131 -12.02 -6.07 -3.83
N GLY A 132 -11.58 -5.41 -2.77
CA GLY A 132 -11.26 -6.11 -1.54
C GLY A 132 -11.17 -5.22 -0.32
N THR A 133 -11.02 -5.86 0.82
CA THR A 133 -10.81 -5.22 2.11
C THR A 133 -9.65 -5.87 2.83
N SER A 134 -8.97 -5.11 3.68
CA SER A 134 -7.90 -5.62 4.53
C SER A 134 -8.06 -5.11 5.95
N LYS A 135 -7.77 -5.99 6.93
CA LYS A 135 -7.63 -5.65 8.33
C LYS A 135 -6.17 -5.67 8.71
N LEU A 136 -5.73 -4.60 9.31
CA LEU A 136 -4.35 -4.40 9.76
C LEU A 136 -4.32 -4.32 11.28
N LEU A 137 -3.47 -5.13 11.92
CA LEU A 137 -3.19 -5.04 13.35
C LEU A 137 -2.12 -3.98 13.59
N VAL A 138 -2.41 -3.03 14.47
CA VAL A 138 -1.44 -2.02 14.90
C VAL A 138 -0.46 -2.64 15.89
N LEU A 139 0.83 -2.59 15.57
CA LEU A 139 1.93 -3.12 16.38
C LEU A 139 2.76 -1.97 16.96
N LYS A 140 2.55 -1.65 18.24
CA LYS A 140 3.37 -0.64 18.90
C LYS A 140 4.80 -1.13 19.11
N GLY A 141 5.77 -0.32 18.69
CA GLY A 141 7.19 -0.59 18.82
C GLY A 141 7.70 -1.77 17.97
N ARG A 142 6.92 -2.21 16.97
CA ARG A 142 7.30 -3.30 16.06
C ARG A 142 6.91 -2.98 14.63
N GLN A 143 7.69 -3.50 13.67
CA GLN A 143 7.51 -3.25 12.23
C GLN A 143 7.38 -1.75 11.93
N THR A 144 8.15 -0.96 12.66
CA THR A 144 8.19 0.49 12.50
C THR A 144 8.94 0.87 11.23
N VAL A 145 8.77 2.12 10.79
CA VAL A 145 9.59 2.65 9.70
C VAL A 145 11.09 2.55 10.03
N ALA A 146 11.48 2.76 11.29
CA ALA A 146 12.87 2.61 11.73
C ALA A 146 13.41 1.18 11.53
N ASP A 147 12.56 0.16 11.75
CA ASP A 147 12.94 -1.23 11.46
C ASP A 147 13.10 -1.47 9.96
N ALA A 148 12.21 -0.94 9.14
CA ALA A 148 12.29 -1.04 7.68
C ALA A 148 13.54 -0.34 7.12
N LEU A 149 13.92 0.82 7.64
CA LEU A 149 15.13 1.54 7.26
C LEU A 149 16.39 0.72 7.53
N LYS A 150 16.50 0.09 8.70
CA LYS A 150 17.65 -0.78 9.03
C LYS A 150 17.81 -1.92 8.03
N VAL A 151 16.70 -2.56 7.64
CA VAL A 151 16.70 -3.65 6.66
C VAL A 151 17.11 -3.14 5.27
N ALA A 152 16.66 -1.95 4.90
CA ALA A 152 16.93 -1.33 3.60
C ALA A 152 18.31 -0.62 3.54
N GLY A 153 19.04 -0.52 4.66
CA GLY A 153 20.37 0.10 4.73
C GLY A 153 20.33 1.63 4.70
N TYR A 154 19.28 2.25 5.21
CA TYR A 154 19.15 3.71 5.34
C TYR A 154 19.27 4.14 6.80
N ASP A 155 19.93 5.29 7.05
CA ASP A 155 20.17 5.79 8.40
C ASP A 155 18.94 6.50 8.99
N SER A 156 18.23 7.28 8.17
CA SER A 156 17.08 8.09 8.62
C SER A 156 16.17 8.53 7.49
N LEU A 157 14.98 9.00 7.86
CA LEU A 157 14.06 9.77 7.03
C LEU A 157 13.91 11.19 7.57
N PRO A 158 13.48 12.15 6.73
CA PRO A 158 12.91 13.42 7.22
C PRO A 158 11.79 13.16 8.23
N GLU A 159 11.57 14.11 9.15
CA GLU A 159 10.45 14.04 10.11
C GLU A 159 9.11 13.78 9.40
N LYS A 160 8.27 12.88 9.95
CA LYS A 160 6.97 12.52 9.37
C LYS A 160 6.00 13.71 9.28
N TYR A 161 6.08 14.62 10.24
CA TYR A 161 5.21 15.80 10.32
C TYR A 161 6.01 17.08 10.21
N LEU A 162 5.43 18.07 9.55
CA LEU A 162 6.01 19.41 9.54
C LEU A 162 5.90 20.04 10.93
N SER A 163 6.97 20.74 11.36
CA SER A 163 6.92 21.55 12.59
C SER A 163 5.83 22.61 12.43
N GLN A 164 5.03 22.77 13.48
CA GLN A 164 4.11 23.93 13.54
C GLN A 164 4.96 25.19 13.68
N VAL A 165 4.83 26.10 12.72
CA VAL A 165 5.43 27.44 12.79
C VAL A 165 4.53 28.34 13.61
#